data_569ac3ac1b4f51bf4e6fb83f66e4f90b
#
_entry.id   569ac3ac1b4f51bf4e6fb83f66e4f90b
#
_cell.length_a   1.000
_cell.length_b   1.000
_cell.length_c   1.000
_cell.angle_alpha   90.00
_cell.angle_beta   90.00
_cell.angle_gamma   90.00
#
_symmetry.space_group_name_H-M   'P 1'
#
loop_
_entity.id
_entity.type
_entity.pdbx_description
1 polymer ?
#
loop_
_entity_poly.entity_id
_entity_poly.type
_entity_poly.pdbx_seq_one_letter_code
_entity_poly.pdbx_strand_id
1 'polypeptide(L)'
;CRLLDDCARLKLPVIFFISSAGMQTKEGGGSLFSMTVINERITRFVKDLDLPVVCFGFRDCTGGAQASFVTHLLAKTYYFSGAQIPFAGQLVVESHLPAHATLSNYLSNNPGTMDALVKNPFDKGIDKKLQEIDPQIPVAQFSVEEVISRVLSGEYQISVDEEVKAYSTQENLHTAEIKRILIHARGCTASRLIRGSQDAGMEVVLVASDPDMESYPATLLSEKDHLVCIGGETPQDSYLNGMSVIRIAEQEEVDA
;
A
#
# COMPACT_ATOMS: atom_id res chain seq x y z
N CYS A 1 -15.67 -7.56 -0.50
CA CYS A 1 -15.73 -8.55 0.58
C CYS A 1 -16.64 -9.73 0.21
N ARG A 2 -17.91 -9.49 -0.19
CA ARG A 2 -18.85 -10.58 -0.50
C ARG A 2 -18.34 -11.58 -1.55
N LEU A 3 -17.67 -11.08 -2.63
CA LEU A 3 -17.05 -11.96 -3.63
C LEU A 3 -16.01 -12.89 -2.99
N LEU A 4 -15.11 -12.35 -2.16
CA LEU A 4 -14.09 -13.15 -1.47
C LEU A 4 -14.73 -14.21 -0.55
N ASP A 5 -15.79 -13.85 0.17
CA ASP A 5 -16.51 -14.78 1.04
C ASP A 5 -17.19 -15.91 0.24
N ASP A 6 -17.79 -15.59 -0.91
CA ASP A 6 -18.41 -16.58 -1.79
C ASP A 6 -17.36 -17.50 -2.44
N CYS A 7 -16.25 -16.94 -2.93
CA CYS A 7 -15.14 -17.72 -3.49
C CYS A 7 -14.48 -18.62 -2.43
N ALA A 8 -14.30 -18.12 -1.21
CA ALA A 8 -13.79 -18.92 -0.09
C ALA A 8 -14.68 -20.14 0.19
N ARG A 9 -15.99 -19.92 0.27
CA ARG A 9 -16.98 -21.00 0.50
C ARG A 9 -16.96 -22.04 -0.62
N LEU A 10 -16.77 -21.61 -1.87
CA LEU A 10 -16.76 -22.47 -3.05
C LEU A 10 -15.38 -23.04 -3.38
N LYS A 11 -14.33 -22.64 -2.63
CA LYS A 11 -12.92 -22.98 -2.87
C LYS A 11 -12.47 -22.62 -4.30
N LEU A 12 -12.82 -21.43 -4.75
CA LEU A 12 -12.47 -20.91 -6.07
C LEU A 12 -11.41 -19.80 -5.96
N PRO A 13 -10.49 -19.70 -6.91
CA PRO A 13 -9.58 -18.58 -7.02
C PRO A 13 -10.35 -17.27 -7.28
N VAL A 14 -9.74 -16.13 -6.97
CA VAL A 14 -10.32 -14.82 -7.27
C VAL A 14 -9.49 -14.12 -8.32
N ILE A 15 -10.16 -13.64 -9.38
CA ILE A 15 -9.54 -12.87 -10.43
C ILE A 15 -10.19 -11.50 -10.47
N PHE A 16 -9.37 -10.44 -10.31
CA PHE A 16 -9.80 -9.06 -10.40
C PHE A 16 -9.34 -8.43 -11.71
N PHE A 17 -10.27 -7.88 -12.48
CA PHE A 17 -9.97 -6.95 -13.57
C PHE A 17 -10.18 -5.53 -13.06
N ILE A 18 -9.11 -4.76 -12.96
CA ILE A 18 -9.09 -3.51 -12.23
C ILE A 18 -8.97 -2.33 -13.19
N SER A 19 -9.95 -1.44 -13.11
CA SER A 19 -9.89 -0.09 -13.65
C SER A 19 -10.53 0.83 -12.62
N SER A 20 -9.74 1.70 -12.01
CA SER A 20 -10.17 2.52 -10.89
C SER A 20 -9.59 3.92 -10.98
N ALA A 21 -10.46 4.92 -10.88
CA ALA A 21 -10.07 6.32 -10.73
C ALA A 21 -9.59 6.68 -9.31
N GLY A 22 -9.42 5.68 -8.45
CA GLY A 22 -9.01 5.86 -7.07
C GLY A 22 -10.17 5.91 -6.09
N MET A 23 -9.89 6.40 -4.89
CA MET A 23 -10.87 6.51 -3.82
C MET A 23 -11.82 7.68 -4.03
N GLN A 24 -13.07 7.49 -3.65
CA GLN A 24 -14.03 8.57 -3.64
C GLN A 24 -13.83 9.44 -2.40
N THR A 25 -13.27 10.61 -2.59
CA THR A 25 -12.93 11.55 -1.49
C THR A 25 -14.16 11.99 -0.67
N LYS A 26 -15.34 11.97 -1.26
CA LYS A 26 -16.61 12.31 -0.58
C LYS A 26 -16.97 11.31 0.53
N GLU A 27 -16.49 10.09 0.47
CA GLU A 27 -16.73 9.06 1.49
C GLU A 27 -15.75 9.18 2.68
N GLY A 28 -14.77 10.08 2.58
CA GLY A 28 -13.81 10.36 3.65
C GLY A 28 -13.13 9.10 4.18
N GLY A 29 -13.13 8.95 5.50
CA GLY A 29 -12.50 7.79 6.18
C GLY A 29 -13.09 6.43 5.80
N GLY A 30 -14.34 6.35 5.34
CA GLY A 30 -14.98 5.11 4.91
C GLY A 30 -14.22 4.41 3.77
N SER A 31 -13.69 5.20 2.82
CA SER A 31 -12.89 4.66 1.72
C SER A 31 -11.58 4.03 2.21
N LEU A 32 -10.90 4.66 3.17
CA LEU A 32 -9.67 4.12 3.77
C LEU A 32 -9.93 2.81 4.53
N PHE A 33 -10.99 2.77 5.32
CA PHE A 33 -11.38 1.55 6.03
C PHE A 33 -11.74 0.43 5.06
N SER A 34 -12.42 0.74 3.97
CA SER A 34 -12.78 -0.26 2.95
C SER A 34 -11.55 -0.90 2.33
N MET A 35 -10.50 -0.13 2.01
CA MET A 35 -9.23 -0.66 1.49
C MET A 35 -8.55 -1.57 2.50
N THR A 36 -8.48 -1.17 3.76
CA THR A 36 -7.89 -1.98 4.83
C THR A 36 -8.64 -3.31 4.99
N VAL A 37 -9.97 -3.27 4.96
CA VAL A 37 -10.81 -4.49 5.05
C VAL A 37 -10.59 -5.40 3.85
N ILE A 38 -10.47 -4.85 2.63
CA ILE A 38 -10.21 -5.66 1.44
C ILE A 38 -8.84 -6.34 1.54
N ASN A 39 -7.80 -5.62 1.94
CA ASN A 39 -6.46 -6.17 2.11
C ASN A 39 -6.42 -7.28 3.16
N GLU A 40 -7.04 -7.07 4.30
CA GLU A 40 -7.15 -8.08 5.33
C GLU A 40 -7.89 -9.34 4.83
N ARG A 41 -8.96 -9.17 4.06
CA ARG A 41 -9.70 -10.28 3.47
C ARG A 41 -8.88 -11.03 2.42
N ILE A 42 -8.10 -10.35 1.60
CA ILE A 42 -7.17 -10.99 0.65
C ILE A 42 -6.11 -11.78 1.42
N THR A 43 -5.54 -11.18 2.46
CA THR A 43 -4.54 -11.85 3.31
C THR A 43 -5.06 -13.17 3.86
N ARG A 44 -6.23 -13.15 4.48
CA ARG A 44 -6.86 -14.38 5.01
C ARG A 44 -7.20 -15.38 3.91
N PHE A 45 -7.73 -14.88 2.78
CA PHE A 45 -8.10 -15.73 1.66
C PHE A 45 -6.90 -16.53 1.14
N VAL A 46 -5.75 -15.89 0.99
CA VAL A 46 -4.54 -16.57 0.52
C VAL A 46 -3.88 -17.40 1.61
N LYS A 47 -3.70 -16.84 2.82
CA LYS A 47 -2.96 -17.53 3.88
C LYS A 47 -3.73 -18.71 4.50
N ASP A 48 -5.02 -18.52 4.76
CA ASP A 48 -5.80 -19.50 5.52
C ASP A 48 -6.39 -20.58 4.61
N LEU A 49 -6.63 -20.25 3.33
CA LEU A 49 -7.32 -21.14 2.41
C LEU A 49 -6.44 -21.66 1.28
N ASP A 50 -5.22 -21.13 1.13
CA ASP A 50 -4.29 -21.46 0.03
C ASP A 50 -4.95 -21.29 -1.37
N LEU A 51 -5.74 -20.23 -1.52
CA LEU A 51 -6.45 -19.93 -2.75
C LEU A 51 -5.84 -18.70 -3.41
N PRO A 52 -5.48 -18.76 -4.72
CA PRO A 52 -4.81 -17.66 -5.38
C PRO A 52 -5.74 -16.47 -5.64
N VAL A 53 -5.16 -15.29 -5.52
CA VAL A 53 -5.74 -14.01 -5.95
C VAL A 53 -4.91 -13.44 -7.09
N VAL A 54 -5.56 -13.10 -8.19
CA VAL A 54 -4.91 -12.55 -9.38
C VAL A 54 -5.53 -11.19 -9.69
N CYS A 55 -4.68 -10.21 -9.92
CA CYS A 55 -5.07 -8.85 -10.26
C CYS A 55 -4.60 -8.49 -11.68
N PHE A 56 -5.50 -8.07 -12.52
CA PHE A 56 -5.21 -7.51 -13.84
C PHE A 56 -5.52 -6.02 -13.85
N GLY A 57 -4.49 -5.17 -13.87
CA GLY A 57 -4.64 -3.74 -14.09
C GLY A 57 -4.74 -3.45 -15.58
N PHE A 58 -5.93 -3.11 -16.08
CA PHE A 58 -6.13 -3.01 -17.54
C PHE A 58 -6.34 -1.59 -18.06
N ARG A 59 -6.57 -0.61 -17.20
CA ARG A 59 -6.68 0.82 -17.50
C ARG A 59 -6.05 1.65 -16.39
N ASP A 60 -6.78 2.64 -15.90
CA ASP A 60 -6.33 3.46 -14.78
C ASP A 60 -6.35 2.64 -13.50
N CYS A 61 -5.23 2.58 -12.83
CA CYS A 61 -5.09 2.00 -11.51
C CYS A 61 -4.59 3.09 -10.57
N THR A 62 -5.52 3.92 -10.09
CA THR A 62 -5.18 5.18 -9.41
C THR A 62 -4.98 4.98 -7.91
N GLY A 63 -3.95 5.61 -7.38
CA GLY A 63 -3.69 5.90 -5.98
C GLY A 63 -4.08 4.81 -5.00
N GLY A 64 -5.21 5.00 -4.33
CA GLY A 64 -5.66 4.10 -3.27
C GLY A 64 -5.93 2.66 -3.69
N ALA A 65 -6.45 2.43 -4.89
CA ALA A 65 -6.64 1.07 -5.40
C ALA A 65 -5.28 0.41 -5.68
N GLN A 66 -4.36 1.13 -6.29
CA GLN A 66 -3.01 0.67 -6.57
C GLN A 66 -2.24 0.35 -5.29
N ALA A 67 -2.23 1.28 -4.33
CA ALA A 67 -1.52 1.14 -3.06
C ALA A 67 -2.16 0.15 -2.08
N SER A 68 -3.30 -0.44 -2.41
CA SER A 68 -3.99 -1.39 -1.56
C SER A 68 -4.03 -2.78 -2.19
N PHE A 69 -5.11 -3.11 -2.87
CA PHE A 69 -5.36 -4.49 -3.29
C PHE A 69 -4.76 -4.84 -4.66
N VAL A 70 -4.43 -3.87 -5.52
CA VAL A 70 -3.81 -4.17 -6.82
C VAL A 70 -2.40 -4.73 -6.65
N THR A 71 -1.60 -4.13 -5.80
CA THR A 71 -0.23 -4.56 -5.47
C THR A 71 -0.16 -5.25 -4.11
N HIS A 72 -1.20 -6.00 -3.74
CA HIS A 72 -1.17 -6.78 -2.52
C HIS A 72 -0.09 -7.86 -2.61
N LEU A 73 0.77 -7.96 -1.60
CA LEU A 73 1.95 -8.83 -1.57
C LEU A 73 1.67 -10.31 -1.85
N LEU A 74 0.49 -10.78 -1.48
CA LEU A 74 0.07 -12.17 -1.65
C LEU A 74 -0.78 -12.38 -2.92
N ALA A 75 -1.02 -11.35 -3.72
CA ALA A 75 -1.70 -11.46 -5.00
C ALA A 75 -0.70 -11.50 -6.15
N LYS A 76 -1.03 -12.18 -7.22
CA LYS A 76 -0.29 -12.08 -8.47
C LYS A 76 -0.81 -10.90 -9.28
N THR A 77 0.07 -10.01 -9.68
CA THR A 77 -0.28 -8.74 -10.33
C THR A 77 0.23 -8.69 -11.75
N TYR A 78 -0.69 -8.46 -12.68
CA TYR A 78 -0.43 -8.32 -14.10
C TYR A 78 -0.99 -6.99 -14.60
N TYR A 79 -0.27 -6.34 -15.51
CA TYR A 79 -0.77 -5.13 -16.16
C TYR A 79 -0.92 -5.36 -17.66
N PHE A 80 -1.96 -4.76 -18.23
CA PHE A 80 -2.05 -4.62 -19.69
C PHE A 80 -1.11 -3.49 -20.13
N SER A 81 -0.54 -3.65 -21.29
CA SER A 81 0.47 -2.73 -21.83
C SER A 81 0.07 -1.26 -21.87
N GLY A 82 -1.19 -0.95 -22.00
CA GLY A 82 -1.73 0.42 -21.95
C GLY A 82 -2.21 0.90 -20.57
N ALA A 83 -1.91 0.17 -19.47
CA ALA A 83 -2.31 0.59 -18.14
C ALA A 83 -1.60 1.88 -17.72
N GLN A 84 -2.33 2.72 -16.98
CA GLN A 84 -1.81 3.94 -16.38
C GLN A 84 -1.94 3.88 -14.87
N ILE A 85 -0.90 4.31 -14.17
CA ILE A 85 -0.85 4.21 -12.70
C ILE A 85 -0.60 5.60 -12.10
N PRO A 86 -1.59 6.50 -12.18
CA PRO A 86 -1.46 7.82 -11.57
C PRO A 86 -1.54 7.74 -10.05
N PHE A 87 -0.79 8.59 -9.37
CA PHE A 87 -0.83 8.68 -7.90
C PHE A 87 -2.24 9.05 -7.39
N ALA A 88 -2.92 9.97 -8.06
CA ALA A 88 -4.27 10.39 -7.72
C ALA A 88 -5.04 10.85 -8.96
N GLY A 89 -6.35 10.99 -8.86
CA GLY A 89 -7.19 11.55 -9.93
C GLY A 89 -6.84 13.01 -10.24
N GLN A 90 -7.10 13.45 -11.47
CA GLN A 90 -6.79 14.80 -11.98
C GLN A 90 -7.37 15.94 -11.13
N LEU A 91 -8.45 15.70 -10.40
CA LEU A 91 -9.04 16.69 -9.49
C LEU A 91 -8.22 16.94 -8.22
N VAL A 92 -7.32 16.05 -7.89
CA VAL A 92 -6.51 16.10 -6.66
C VAL A 92 -5.10 16.61 -6.96
N VAL A 93 -4.57 16.29 -8.16
CA VAL A 93 -3.22 16.68 -8.59
C VAL A 93 -3.34 17.47 -9.88
N GLU A 94 -3.16 18.77 -9.79
CA GLU A 94 -3.23 19.66 -10.96
C GLU A 94 -2.17 19.32 -12.01
N SER A 95 -2.59 19.23 -13.25
CA SER A 95 -1.84 19.34 -14.51
C SER A 95 -0.58 18.49 -14.77
N HIS A 96 0.03 17.78 -13.84
CA HIS A 96 1.36 17.15 -14.01
C HIS A 96 1.33 15.63 -14.15
N LEU A 97 0.16 15.00 -14.11
CA LEU A 97 0.02 13.55 -14.02
C LEU A 97 0.27 12.75 -15.32
N PRO A 98 -0.01 13.22 -16.54
CA PRO A 98 0.10 12.36 -17.72
C PRO A 98 1.50 11.80 -17.95
N ALA A 99 2.54 12.60 -17.71
CA ALA A 99 3.93 12.18 -17.93
C ALA A 99 4.44 11.16 -16.88
N HIS A 100 3.87 11.19 -15.67
CA HIS A 100 4.29 10.33 -14.55
C HIS A 100 3.38 9.12 -14.31
N ALA A 101 2.28 9.03 -15.05
CA ALA A 101 1.27 7.99 -14.89
C ALA A 101 1.53 6.75 -15.76
N THR A 102 2.57 6.75 -16.59
CA THR A 102 2.88 5.63 -17.47
C THR A 102 3.32 4.41 -16.66
N LEU A 103 2.97 3.23 -17.15
CA LEU A 103 3.36 1.97 -16.53
C LEU A 103 4.89 1.85 -16.40
N SER A 104 5.66 2.23 -17.42
CA SER A 104 7.12 2.16 -17.35
C SER A 104 7.71 3.07 -16.28
N ASN A 105 7.22 4.29 -16.13
CA ASN A 105 7.66 5.19 -15.07
C ASN A 105 7.29 4.65 -13.67
N TYR A 106 6.12 4.08 -13.53
CA TYR A 106 5.72 3.44 -12.27
C TYR A 106 6.64 2.27 -11.92
N LEU A 107 6.89 1.35 -12.84
CA LEU A 107 7.72 0.17 -12.61
C LEU A 107 9.19 0.53 -12.34
N SER A 108 9.71 1.58 -12.97
CA SER A 108 11.07 2.07 -12.70
C SER A 108 11.25 2.53 -11.25
N ASN A 109 10.20 3.10 -10.66
CA ASN A 109 10.23 3.57 -9.27
C ASN A 109 9.74 2.53 -8.26
N ASN A 110 9.07 1.48 -8.73
CA ASN A 110 8.48 0.42 -7.89
C ASN A 110 8.80 -0.96 -8.47
N PRO A 111 10.05 -1.38 -8.47
CA PRO A 111 10.43 -2.69 -9.00
C PRO A 111 9.78 -3.82 -8.18
N GLY A 112 9.43 -4.90 -8.85
CA GLY A 112 8.85 -6.08 -8.20
C GLY A 112 7.34 -6.00 -7.91
N THR A 113 6.66 -4.93 -8.33
CA THR A 113 5.20 -4.78 -8.14
C THR A 113 4.35 -5.37 -9.26
N MET A 114 4.97 -6.07 -10.19
CA MET A 114 4.30 -6.73 -11.30
C MET A 114 4.95 -8.08 -11.57
N ASP A 115 4.13 -9.12 -11.73
CA ASP A 115 4.61 -10.45 -12.11
C ASP A 115 4.91 -10.56 -13.61
N ALA A 116 4.01 -10.05 -14.46
CA ALA A 116 4.24 -9.96 -15.90
C ALA A 116 3.32 -8.95 -16.58
N LEU A 117 3.70 -8.59 -17.81
CA LEU A 117 2.87 -7.80 -18.71
C LEU A 117 2.00 -8.72 -19.56
N VAL A 118 0.72 -8.42 -19.64
CA VAL A 118 -0.29 -9.20 -20.35
C VAL A 118 -0.72 -8.49 -21.63
N LYS A 119 -0.85 -9.24 -22.70
CA LYS A 119 -1.37 -8.73 -23.98
C LYS A 119 -2.80 -8.23 -23.80
N ASN A 120 -3.06 -7.02 -24.25
CA ASN A 120 -4.41 -6.49 -24.27
C ASN A 120 -5.23 -7.21 -25.35
N PRO A 121 -6.27 -7.98 -25.01
CA PRO A 121 -7.08 -8.69 -26.01
C PRO A 121 -7.85 -7.75 -26.93
N PHE A 122 -7.98 -6.48 -26.56
CA PHE A 122 -8.61 -5.44 -27.37
C PHE A 122 -7.57 -4.52 -28.05
N ASP A 123 -6.31 -4.95 -28.09
CA ASP A 123 -5.24 -4.16 -28.68
C ASP A 123 -5.43 -3.99 -30.19
N LYS A 124 -5.54 -2.73 -30.59
CA LYS A 124 -5.58 -2.32 -32.01
C LYS A 124 -4.23 -1.71 -32.44
N GLY A 125 -3.13 -2.29 -32.01
CA GLY A 125 -1.78 -1.81 -32.26
C GLY A 125 -1.29 -0.76 -31.24
N ILE A 126 -1.92 -0.71 -30.07
CA ILE A 126 -1.52 0.16 -28.96
C ILE A 126 -0.15 -0.28 -28.44
N ASP A 127 0.08 -1.57 -28.26
CA ASP A 127 1.34 -2.12 -27.77
C ASP A 127 2.51 -1.73 -28.66
N LYS A 128 2.34 -1.82 -29.96
CA LYS A 128 3.36 -1.41 -30.94
C LYS A 128 3.65 0.09 -30.86
N LYS A 129 2.61 0.91 -30.78
CA LYS A 129 2.77 2.37 -30.64
C LYS A 129 3.43 2.76 -29.32
N LEU A 130 3.10 2.10 -28.23
CA LEU A 130 3.72 2.35 -26.93
C LEU A 130 5.20 1.98 -26.95
N GLN A 131 5.59 0.87 -27.58
CA GLN A 131 6.99 0.49 -27.76
C GLN A 131 7.76 1.43 -28.69
N GLU A 132 7.10 2.02 -29.68
CA GLU A 132 7.70 3.07 -30.53
C GLU A 132 7.96 4.36 -29.74
N ILE A 133 7.08 4.68 -28.79
CA ILE A 133 7.20 5.89 -27.93
C ILE A 133 8.18 5.66 -26.77
N ASP A 134 8.11 4.50 -26.15
CA ASP A 134 8.95 4.12 -25.02
C ASP A 134 9.49 2.70 -25.23
N PRO A 135 10.69 2.54 -25.79
CA PRO A 135 11.33 1.24 -26.01
C PRO A 135 11.63 0.45 -24.74
N GLN A 136 11.56 1.08 -23.56
CA GLN A 136 11.80 0.42 -22.27
C GLN A 136 10.56 -0.27 -21.71
N ILE A 137 9.39 -0.07 -22.32
CA ILE A 137 8.19 -0.78 -21.92
C ILE A 137 8.39 -2.29 -22.12
N PRO A 138 8.20 -3.11 -21.08
CA PRO A 138 8.33 -4.55 -21.18
C PRO A 138 7.39 -5.12 -22.25
N VAL A 139 7.86 -6.07 -23.00
CA VAL A 139 7.02 -6.78 -23.99
C VAL A 139 6.03 -7.67 -23.24
N ALA A 140 4.75 -7.63 -23.64
CA ALA A 140 3.74 -8.50 -23.08
C ALA A 140 4.08 -9.98 -23.34
N GLN A 141 4.22 -10.76 -22.27
CA GLN A 141 4.69 -12.14 -22.30
C GLN A 141 3.54 -13.13 -22.46
N PHE A 142 2.42 -12.88 -21.80
CA PHE A 142 1.30 -13.82 -21.68
C PHE A 142 0.00 -13.22 -22.21
N SER A 143 -0.93 -14.08 -22.60
CA SER A 143 -2.34 -13.71 -22.76
C SER A 143 -3.09 -13.84 -21.44
N VAL A 144 -4.28 -13.24 -21.34
CA VAL A 144 -5.15 -13.38 -20.16
C VAL A 144 -5.54 -14.84 -19.95
N GLU A 145 -5.84 -15.54 -21.03
CA GLU A 145 -6.22 -16.95 -21.02
C GLU A 145 -5.09 -17.84 -20.51
N GLU A 146 -3.85 -17.57 -20.89
CA GLU A 146 -2.68 -18.30 -20.40
C GLU A 146 -2.51 -18.12 -18.90
N VAL A 147 -2.63 -16.88 -18.38
CA VAL A 147 -2.53 -16.62 -16.95
C VAL A 147 -3.64 -17.32 -16.17
N ILE A 148 -4.90 -17.20 -16.64
CA ILE A 148 -6.03 -17.86 -15.99
C ILE A 148 -5.86 -19.38 -16.02
N SER A 149 -5.42 -19.96 -17.11
CA SER A 149 -5.19 -21.39 -17.24
C SER A 149 -4.14 -21.89 -16.23
N ARG A 150 -3.03 -21.16 -16.06
CA ARG A 150 -2.00 -21.48 -15.09
C ARG A 150 -2.50 -21.38 -13.66
N VAL A 151 -3.29 -20.36 -13.33
CA VAL A 151 -3.92 -20.23 -12.00
C VAL A 151 -4.83 -21.44 -11.72
N LEU A 152 -5.65 -21.83 -12.70
CA LEU A 152 -6.57 -22.96 -12.52
C LEU A 152 -5.84 -24.31 -12.46
N SER A 153 -4.66 -24.45 -13.07
CA SER A 153 -3.82 -25.64 -12.97
C SER A 153 -3.02 -25.73 -11.66
N GLY A 154 -3.11 -24.72 -10.80
CA GLY A 154 -2.35 -24.66 -9.56
C GLY A 154 -0.90 -24.19 -9.73
N GLU A 155 -0.50 -23.78 -10.93
CA GLU A 155 0.88 -23.35 -11.24
C GLU A 155 1.26 -22.03 -10.54
N TYR A 156 0.27 -21.29 -10.03
CA TYR A 156 0.41 -20.04 -9.29
C TYR A 156 -0.02 -20.18 -7.82
N GLN A 157 0.05 -21.37 -7.26
CA GLN A 157 -0.09 -21.50 -5.81
C GLN A 157 1.06 -20.73 -5.15
N ILE A 158 0.70 -19.74 -4.36
CA ILE A 158 1.68 -18.95 -3.62
C ILE A 158 2.10 -19.79 -2.42
N SER A 159 3.35 -20.26 -2.42
CA SER A 159 3.96 -20.76 -1.20
C SER A 159 4.19 -19.57 -0.28
N VAL A 160 3.32 -19.41 0.70
CA VAL A 160 3.38 -18.35 1.72
C VAL A 160 4.75 -18.29 2.38
N ASP A 161 5.41 -19.43 2.50
CA ASP A 161 6.73 -19.55 3.12
C ASP A 161 7.86 -18.94 2.28
N GLU A 162 7.78 -18.97 0.96
CA GLU A 162 8.82 -18.39 0.09
C GLU A 162 8.69 -16.86 -0.02
N GLU A 163 7.49 -16.33 -0.07
CA GLU A 163 7.29 -14.87 -0.13
C GLU A 163 7.55 -14.21 1.23
N VAL A 164 7.17 -14.85 2.32
CA VAL A 164 7.52 -14.38 3.67
C VAL A 164 9.03 -14.49 3.88
N LYS A 165 9.69 -15.53 3.37
CA LYS A 165 11.15 -15.63 3.38
C LYS A 165 11.82 -14.56 2.51
N ALA A 166 11.30 -14.24 1.34
CA ALA A 166 11.84 -13.16 0.51
C ALA A 166 11.72 -11.77 1.18
N TYR A 167 10.72 -11.56 2.02
CA TYR A 167 10.59 -10.36 2.86
C TYR A 167 11.45 -10.43 4.13
N SER A 168 11.60 -11.60 4.73
CA SER A 168 12.46 -11.81 5.91
C SER A 168 13.95 -11.88 5.54
N THR A 169 14.31 -12.12 4.29
CA THR A 169 15.70 -12.05 3.81
C THR A 169 16.18 -10.65 3.42
N GLN A 170 15.38 -9.60 3.62
CA GLN A 170 15.95 -8.30 3.94
C GLN A 170 16.54 -8.27 5.37
N GLU A 171 17.16 -9.38 5.74
CA GLU A 171 17.88 -9.63 6.99
C GLU A 171 19.22 -8.88 7.10
N ASN A 172 19.20 -7.58 6.79
CA ASN A 172 20.26 -6.69 7.24
C ASN A 172 19.72 -5.33 7.68
N LEU A 173 18.42 -5.21 7.87
CA LEU A 173 17.93 -4.25 8.85
C LEU A 173 18.24 -4.85 10.21
N HIS A 174 19.16 -4.24 10.92
CA HIS A 174 19.44 -4.54 12.32
C HIS A 174 18.11 -4.81 13.03
N THR A 175 17.91 -6.02 13.50
CA THR A 175 16.90 -6.34 14.50
C THR A 175 17.32 -5.76 15.85
N ALA A 176 17.60 -4.47 15.88
CA ALA A 176 17.63 -3.74 17.11
C ALA A 176 16.20 -3.84 17.67
N GLU A 177 16.04 -4.43 18.82
CA GLU A 177 14.78 -4.48 19.54
C GLU A 177 14.29 -3.04 19.71
N ILE A 178 13.24 -2.67 19.00
CA ILE A 178 12.65 -1.33 19.12
C ILE A 178 11.98 -1.26 20.47
N LYS A 179 12.52 -0.44 21.37
CA LYS A 179 12.01 -0.25 22.74
C LYS A 179 11.23 1.04 22.88
N ARG A 180 11.62 2.07 22.14
CA ARG A 180 11.00 3.39 22.20
C ARG A 180 10.71 3.91 20.79
N ILE A 181 9.46 4.32 20.56
CA ILE A 181 8.99 4.79 19.26
C ILE A 181 8.45 6.22 19.34
N LEU A 182 8.85 7.06 18.37
CA LEU A 182 8.25 8.38 18.22
C LEU A 182 7.00 8.32 17.35
N ILE A 183 5.89 8.83 17.85
CA ILE A 183 4.64 8.94 17.13
C ILE A 183 4.41 10.39 16.70
N HIS A 184 4.56 10.62 15.41
CA HIS A 184 4.29 11.89 14.74
C HIS A 184 2.97 11.82 13.98
N ALA A 185 1.86 11.80 14.71
CA ALA A 185 0.52 11.68 14.17
C ALA A 185 -0.52 12.38 15.06
N ARG A 186 -1.73 12.58 14.55
CA ARG A 186 -2.83 13.25 15.25
C ARG A 186 -4.09 12.39 15.26
N GLY A 187 -5.02 12.71 16.18
CA GLY A 187 -6.36 12.14 16.21
C GLY A 187 -6.40 10.62 16.27
N CYS A 188 -7.24 10.00 15.47
CA CYS A 188 -7.45 8.55 15.47
C CYS A 188 -6.20 7.75 15.03
N THR A 189 -5.36 8.32 14.18
CA THR A 189 -4.10 7.68 13.76
C THR A 189 -3.14 7.58 14.94
N ALA A 190 -2.91 8.68 15.64
CA ALA A 190 -2.08 8.67 16.84
C ALA A 190 -2.62 7.69 17.89
N SER A 191 -3.92 7.71 18.17
CA SER A 191 -4.54 6.80 19.14
C SER A 191 -4.33 5.32 18.84
N ARG A 192 -4.38 4.94 17.55
CA ARG A 192 -4.14 3.55 17.13
C ARG A 192 -2.68 3.17 17.24
N LEU A 193 -1.77 4.05 16.84
CA LEU A 193 -0.33 3.83 16.96
C LEU A 193 0.09 3.70 18.42
N ILE A 194 -0.39 4.58 19.31
CA ILE A 194 -0.10 4.52 20.74
C ILE A 194 -0.50 3.15 21.29
N ARG A 195 -1.75 2.73 21.11
CA ARG A 195 -2.22 1.43 21.61
C ARG A 195 -1.44 0.26 21.02
N GLY A 196 -1.22 0.25 19.70
CA GLY A 196 -0.46 -0.82 19.07
C GLY A 196 0.98 -0.92 19.56
N SER A 197 1.64 0.22 19.83
CA SER A 197 2.99 0.26 20.38
C SER A 197 3.03 -0.22 21.82
N GLN A 198 2.08 0.24 22.66
CA GLN A 198 1.95 -0.20 24.04
C GLN A 198 1.63 -1.69 24.14
N ASP A 199 0.74 -2.22 23.30
CA ASP A 199 0.41 -3.65 23.22
C ASP A 199 1.62 -4.51 22.80
N ALA A 200 2.53 -3.92 22.00
CA ALA A 200 3.80 -4.54 21.62
C ALA A 200 4.91 -4.37 22.67
N GLY A 201 4.62 -3.71 23.79
CA GLY A 201 5.57 -3.52 24.89
C GLY A 201 6.56 -2.37 24.69
N MET A 202 6.37 -1.51 23.67
CA MET A 202 7.22 -0.36 23.39
C MET A 202 6.80 0.85 24.23
N GLU A 203 7.77 1.70 24.56
CA GLU A 203 7.54 3.05 25.09
C GLU A 203 7.19 4.01 23.94
N VAL A 204 6.28 4.92 24.19
CA VAL A 204 5.79 5.88 23.20
C VAL A 204 6.26 7.28 23.51
N VAL A 205 6.84 7.94 22.53
CA VAL A 205 7.06 9.39 22.53
C VAL A 205 6.05 10.02 21.58
N LEU A 206 4.99 10.61 22.10
CA LEU A 206 4.00 11.33 21.29
C LEU A 206 4.44 12.78 21.13
N VAL A 207 4.60 13.23 19.88
CA VAL A 207 4.79 14.67 19.61
C VAL A 207 3.45 15.32 19.31
N ALA A 208 3.19 16.44 19.98
CA ALA A 208 1.96 17.21 19.84
C ALA A 208 2.24 18.69 19.71
N SER A 209 1.48 19.42 18.88
CA SER A 209 1.50 20.88 18.87
C SER A 209 0.86 21.45 20.13
N ASP A 210 1.10 22.71 20.45
CA ASP A 210 0.50 23.36 21.63
C ASP A 210 -1.01 23.09 21.77
N PRO A 211 -1.85 23.26 20.73
CA PRO A 211 -3.28 22.97 20.83
C PRO A 211 -3.62 21.49 21.02
N ASP A 212 -2.71 20.57 20.68
CA ASP A 212 -2.96 19.13 20.75
C ASP A 212 -2.42 18.48 22.04
N MET A 213 -1.78 19.25 22.94
CA MET A 213 -1.23 18.72 24.19
C MET A 213 -2.30 18.12 25.12
N GLU A 214 -3.53 18.60 25.05
CA GLU A 214 -4.67 18.08 25.81
C GLU A 214 -5.60 17.21 24.96
N SER A 215 -5.13 16.73 23.80
CA SER A 215 -5.93 15.92 22.88
C SER A 215 -6.19 14.51 23.42
N TYR A 216 -7.20 13.84 22.88
CA TYR A 216 -7.50 12.45 23.26
C TYR A 216 -6.30 11.49 23.13
N PRO A 217 -5.48 11.53 22.06
CA PRO A 217 -4.25 10.73 22.01
C PRO A 217 -3.32 10.94 23.22
N ALA A 218 -3.16 12.18 23.68
CA ALA A 218 -2.32 12.47 24.85
C ALA A 218 -2.83 11.79 26.14
N THR A 219 -4.14 11.61 26.26
CA THR A 219 -4.75 10.92 27.43
C THR A 219 -4.55 9.40 27.41
N LEU A 220 -4.07 8.84 26.32
CA LEU A 220 -3.80 7.40 26.18
C LEU A 220 -2.39 7.00 26.65
N LEU A 221 -1.54 7.98 26.91
CA LEU A 221 -0.16 7.74 27.36
C LEU A 221 -0.15 7.16 28.77
N SER A 222 0.70 6.18 28.97
CA SER A 222 0.99 5.57 30.27
C SER A 222 2.13 6.31 31.00
N GLU A 223 2.42 5.91 32.21
CA GLU A 223 3.54 6.50 33.00
C GLU A 223 4.92 6.30 32.34
N LYS A 224 5.05 5.36 31.42
CA LYS A 224 6.30 5.09 30.69
C LYS A 224 6.46 5.93 29.43
N ASP A 225 5.35 6.49 28.96
CA ASP A 225 5.31 7.21 27.71
C ASP A 225 5.60 8.69 27.91
N HIS A 226 6.08 9.35 26.87
CA HIS A 226 6.41 10.76 26.91
C HIS A 226 5.50 11.56 25.97
N LEU A 227 5.02 12.70 26.45
CA LEU A 227 4.35 13.71 25.65
C LEU A 227 5.28 14.89 25.46
N VAL A 228 5.66 15.16 24.20
CA VAL A 228 6.59 16.23 23.87
C VAL A 228 5.90 17.28 23.02
N CYS A 229 5.96 18.54 23.45
CA CYS A 229 5.46 19.64 22.65
C CYS A 229 6.43 19.95 21.52
N ILE A 230 5.94 19.84 20.27
CA ILE A 230 6.72 20.21 19.06
C ILE A 230 6.67 21.73 18.81
N GLY A 231 5.85 22.46 19.57
CA GLY A 231 5.63 23.90 19.45
C GLY A 231 4.60 24.26 18.37
N GLY A 232 4.35 25.55 18.28
CA GLY A 232 3.56 26.17 17.21
C GLY A 232 2.06 25.86 17.19
N GLU A 233 1.28 26.89 16.84
CA GLU A 233 -0.16 26.76 16.64
C GLU A 233 -0.50 26.29 15.20
N THR A 234 0.41 26.56 14.25
CA THR A 234 0.19 26.18 12.84
C THR A 234 0.91 24.88 12.49
N PRO A 235 0.40 24.13 11.51
CA PRO A 235 1.09 22.92 11.05
C PRO A 235 2.52 23.18 10.55
N GLN A 236 2.78 24.34 9.96
CA GLN A 236 4.09 24.75 9.46
C GLN A 236 5.11 24.92 10.58
N ASP A 237 4.66 25.47 11.70
CA ASP A 237 5.51 25.73 12.86
C ASP A 237 5.64 24.52 13.79
N SER A 238 4.87 23.46 13.54
CA SER A 238 4.82 22.24 14.36
C SER A 238 5.03 20.98 13.51
N TYR A 239 3.99 20.30 13.11
CA TYR A 239 4.05 18.98 12.47
C TYR A 239 4.80 18.95 11.13
N LEU A 240 4.83 20.04 10.36
CA LEU A 240 5.57 20.13 9.10
C LEU A 240 7.03 20.58 9.30
N ASN A 241 7.46 20.82 10.53
CA ASN A 241 8.83 21.14 10.87
C ASN A 241 9.65 19.85 11.12
N GLY A 242 10.14 19.24 10.05
CA GLY A 242 10.91 18.00 10.13
C GLY A 242 12.16 18.07 11.01
N MET A 243 12.82 19.25 11.07
CA MET A 243 14.00 19.43 11.93
C MET A 243 13.65 19.36 13.42
N SER A 244 12.48 19.86 13.82
CA SER A 244 11.99 19.72 15.20
C SER A 244 11.69 18.26 15.54
N VAL A 245 11.11 17.51 14.63
CA VAL A 245 10.86 16.08 14.82
C VAL A 245 12.15 15.30 15.02
N ILE A 246 13.15 15.52 14.16
CA ILE A 246 14.47 14.86 14.26
C ILE A 246 15.14 15.20 15.61
N ARG A 247 15.11 16.47 15.99
CA ARG A 247 15.71 16.91 17.26
C ARG A 247 15.04 16.26 18.48
N ILE A 248 13.71 16.14 18.45
CA ILE A 248 12.97 15.45 19.52
C ILE A 248 13.34 13.97 19.53
N ALA A 249 13.41 13.32 18.35
CA ALA A 249 13.80 11.93 18.26
C ALA A 249 15.19 11.66 18.85
N GLU A 250 16.14 12.55 18.60
CA GLU A 250 17.50 12.47 19.18
C GLU A 250 17.48 12.71 20.69
N GLN A 251 16.72 13.71 21.19
CA GLN A 251 16.63 14.05 22.61
C GLN A 251 15.95 12.98 23.45
N GLU A 252 14.93 12.34 22.89
CA GLU A 252 14.16 11.28 23.53
C GLU A 252 14.78 9.89 23.32
N GLU A 253 15.90 9.81 22.60
CA GLU A 253 16.64 8.57 22.31
C GLU A 253 15.72 7.48 21.74
N VAL A 254 14.88 7.82 20.73
CA VAL A 254 13.97 6.85 20.11
C VAL A 254 14.70 5.93 19.16
N ASP A 255 14.23 4.69 19.07
CA ASP A 255 14.77 3.67 18.16
C ASP A 255 14.14 3.77 16.75
N ALA A 256 12.88 4.29 16.67
CA ALA A 256 12.11 4.41 15.44
C ALA A 256 11.10 5.56 15.49
#